data_8805fd76175bc8e60230126b13929a89
#
_entry.id   8805fd76175bc8e60230126b13929a89
#
_cell.length_a   1.000
_cell.length_b   1.000
_cell.length_c   1.000
_cell.angle_alpha   90.00
_cell.angle_beta   90.00
_cell.angle_gamma   90.00
#
_symmetry.space_group_name_H-M   'P 1'
#
loop_
_entity.id
_entity.type
_entity.pdbx_description
1 polymer ?
#
loop_
_entity_poly.entity_id
_entity_poly.type
_entity_poly.pdbx_seq_one_letter_code
_entity_poly.pdbx_strand_id
1 'polypeptide(L)'
;MQNGTLLAAVDLGSNSFRLEIGRFEHGHIQRVEYLKETVRQGNGLDENRNLTQEAMERGWACLARFAERLAGFPREHVRAVATQTLREARNREEFLTRGSALLGYPIDVVSGVEEARLIYQGVAHMLPQSDERRLVVDIGGRSTEFILGQQFSANAVASYRVGSVAWSSRYFPNGAFTPQAFLAAEIAAKAVLDEALSVFQRDAWEVAYGSSGTAGAVGDILTAMGGPKGLITRAGLNALHDKLLRAQSADRVRMEGLKEDRRAVIGGGISVLRAVFDLLEIEEMQVAQGALRQGALYDLLDREQPETDLRTATVNALMQRFAVDTAHAERVAATACALFRQAAAPGSERAERKLEWAAKLHEVGCR
;
A
#
# COMPACT_ATOMS: atom_id res chain seq x y z
N MET A 1 1.52 23.73 -4.83
CA MET A 1 1.92 23.72 -3.39
C MET A 1 3.17 24.57 -3.18
N GLN A 2 3.28 25.29 -2.05
CA GLN A 2 4.43 26.15 -1.76
C GLN A 2 5.52 25.37 -1.02
N ASN A 3 6.80 25.74 -1.24
CA ASN A 3 7.92 25.22 -0.44
C ASN A 3 7.70 25.46 1.05
N GLY A 4 8.07 24.51 1.89
CA GLY A 4 7.83 24.54 3.33
C GLY A 4 6.50 23.93 3.76
N THR A 5 5.57 23.63 2.84
CA THR A 5 4.28 23.00 3.19
C THR A 5 4.48 21.63 3.81
N LEU A 6 3.84 21.41 4.96
CA LEU A 6 3.82 20.11 5.62
C LEU A 6 2.64 19.27 5.13
N LEU A 7 2.93 18.00 4.82
CA LEU A 7 1.98 16.99 4.40
C LEU A 7 2.07 15.79 5.33
N ALA A 8 0.99 15.08 5.52
CA ALA A 8 0.96 13.89 6.35
C ALA A 8 0.22 12.72 5.68
N ALA A 9 0.80 11.53 5.78
CA ALA A 9 0.16 10.27 5.38
C ALA A 9 0.03 9.34 6.59
N VAL A 10 -1.19 8.85 6.81
CA VAL A 10 -1.49 7.81 7.81
C VAL A 10 -1.85 6.53 7.08
N ASP A 11 -1.13 5.45 7.38
CA ASP A 11 -1.30 4.12 6.80
C ASP A 11 -1.79 3.16 7.90
N LEU A 12 -3.03 2.71 7.77
CA LEU A 12 -3.64 1.72 8.66
C LEU A 12 -3.42 0.31 8.07
N GLY A 13 -2.20 -0.18 8.21
CA GLY A 13 -1.83 -1.51 7.74
C GLY A 13 -2.24 -2.64 8.68
N SER A 14 -2.27 -3.87 8.19
CA SER A 14 -2.72 -5.05 8.96
C SER A 14 -1.87 -5.38 10.19
N ASN A 15 -0.56 -5.11 10.14
CA ASN A 15 0.36 -5.36 11.26
C ASN A 15 0.63 -4.10 12.08
N SER A 16 0.84 -2.98 11.42
CA SER A 16 1.26 -1.74 12.07
C SER A 16 0.55 -0.55 11.44
N PHE A 17 0.18 0.42 12.27
CA PHE A 17 -0.20 1.75 11.81
C PHE A 17 1.04 2.63 11.73
N ARG A 18 1.05 3.53 10.78
CA ARG A 18 2.20 4.40 10.53
C ARG A 18 1.73 5.79 10.19
N LEU A 19 2.44 6.78 10.70
CA LEU A 19 2.30 8.19 10.34
C LEU A 19 3.65 8.65 9.77
N GLU A 20 3.61 9.30 8.62
CA GLU A 20 4.75 9.99 8.03
C GLU A 20 4.37 11.43 7.73
N ILE A 21 5.17 12.37 8.24
CA ILE A 21 5.07 13.80 7.96
C ILE A 21 6.23 14.17 7.05
N GLY A 22 5.92 14.76 5.93
CA GLY A 22 6.88 15.24 4.94
C GLY A 22 6.74 16.75 4.73
N ARG A 23 7.84 17.40 4.39
CA ARG A 23 7.89 18.80 3.96
C ARG A 23 8.12 18.83 2.47
N PHE A 24 7.29 19.55 1.76
CA PHE A 24 7.48 19.79 0.34
C PHE A 24 8.56 20.85 0.11
N GLU A 25 9.60 20.49 -0.64
CA GLU A 25 10.73 21.36 -0.98
C GLU A 25 11.19 21.08 -2.41
N HIS A 26 11.11 22.09 -3.29
CA HIS A 26 11.63 22.02 -4.66
C HIS A 26 11.19 20.78 -5.48
N GLY A 27 9.92 20.42 -5.41
CA GLY A 27 9.39 19.26 -6.14
C GLY A 27 9.54 17.92 -5.43
N HIS A 28 10.16 17.87 -4.25
CA HIS A 28 10.39 16.66 -3.48
C HIS A 28 9.77 16.74 -2.09
N ILE A 29 9.47 15.59 -1.52
CA ILE A 29 8.98 15.47 -0.14
C ILE A 29 10.12 14.97 0.74
N GLN A 30 10.57 15.81 1.66
CA GLN A 30 11.56 15.44 2.67
C GLN A 30 10.85 14.98 3.94
N ARG A 31 11.17 13.76 4.41
CA ARG A 31 10.60 13.24 5.65
C ARG A 31 11.06 14.05 6.85
N VAL A 32 10.10 14.58 7.61
CA VAL A 32 10.30 15.33 8.85
C VAL A 32 10.10 14.46 10.07
N GLU A 33 9.03 13.65 10.07
CA GLU A 33 8.71 12.76 11.20
C GLU A 33 8.17 11.42 10.68
N TYR A 34 8.45 10.36 11.45
CA TYR A 34 7.95 9.03 11.19
C TYR A 34 7.61 8.32 12.50
N LEU A 35 6.36 7.89 12.61
CA LEU A 35 5.88 7.08 13.72
C LEU A 35 5.39 5.73 13.20
N LYS A 36 5.65 4.68 13.96
CA LYS A 36 5.18 3.32 13.69
C LYS A 36 4.71 2.68 14.99
N GLU A 37 3.49 2.18 14.99
CA GLU A 37 2.96 1.38 16.10
C GLU A 37 2.49 0.03 15.63
N THR A 38 2.85 -1.03 16.35
CA THR A 38 2.44 -2.40 16.05
C THR A 38 1.08 -2.67 16.68
N VAL A 39 0.02 -2.44 15.92
CA VAL A 39 -1.39 -2.59 16.35
C VAL A 39 -1.88 -4.03 16.20
N ARG A 40 -1.33 -4.81 15.24
CA ARG A 40 -1.74 -6.18 14.90
C ARG A 40 -3.24 -6.29 14.61
N GLN A 41 -3.79 -5.32 13.87
CA GLN A 41 -5.22 -5.28 13.58
C GLN A 41 -5.67 -6.49 12.75
N GLY A 42 -4.81 -6.99 11.85
CA GLY A 42 -5.08 -8.16 11.03
C GLY A 42 -5.31 -9.46 11.82
N ASN A 43 -4.72 -9.58 13.03
CA ASN A 43 -4.95 -10.71 13.92
C ASN A 43 -6.27 -10.59 14.71
N GLY A 44 -6.92 -9.43 14.65
CA GLY A 44 -8.17 -9.17 15.34
C GLY A 44 -9.42 -9.43 14.51
N LEU A 45 -9.30 -10.00 13.31
CA LEU A 45 -10.46 -10.49 12.56
C LEU A 45 -10.87 -11.87 13.07
N ASP A 46 -12.13 -12.00 13.52
CA ASP A 46 -12.73 -13.25 13.90
C ASP A 46 -13.09 -14.14 12.68
N GLU A 47 -13.64 -15.32 12.93
CA GLU A 47 -14.08 -16.25 11.87
C GLU A 47 -15.17 -15.66 10.97
N ASN A 48 -15.98 -14.75 11.50
CA ASN A 48 -17.03 -14.03 10.78
C ASN A 48 -16.50 -12.78 10.04
N ARG A 49 -15.19 -12.53 10.11
CA ARG A 49 -14.53 -11.32 9.58
C ARG A 49 -14.96 -10.02 10.26
N ASN A 50 -15.33 -10.07 11.54
CA ASN A 50 -15.50 -8.86 12.32
C ASN A 50 -14.21 -8.55 13.08
N LEU A 51 -13.88 -7.27 13.19
CA LEU A 51 -12.85 -6.82 14.12
C LEU A 51 -13.34 -7.02 15.54
N THR A 52 -12.51 -7.67 16.37
CA THR A 52 -12.78 -7.79 17.80
C THR A 52 -12.70 -6.42 18.46
N GLN A 53 -13.45 -6.23 19.55
CA GLN A 53 -13.44 -5.00 20.34
C GLN A 53 -12.03 -4.60 20.77
N GLU A 54 -11.23 -5.57 21.23
CA GLU A 54 -9.84 -5.35 21.63
C GLU A 54 -8.96 -4.83 20.49
N ALA A 55 -9.12 -5.36 19.27
CA ALA A 55 -8.38 -4.90 18.09
C ALA A 55 -8.79 -3.47 17.70
N MET A 56 -10.07 -3.15 17.79
CA MET A 56 -10.57 -1.80 17.54
C MET A 56 -10.00 -0.81 18.57
N GLU A 57 -10.01 -1.15 19.85
CA GLU A 57 -9.47 -0.30 20.93
C GLU A 57 -7.98 -0.01 20.75
N ARG A 58 -7.17 -1.02 20.39
CA ARG A 58 -5.75 -0.80 20.08
C ARG A 58 -5.57 0.15 18.91
N GLY A 59 -6.39 0.00 17.87
CA GLY A 59 -6.36 0.88 16.70
C GLY A 59 -6.75 2.32 17.05
N TRP A 60 -7.84 2.52 17.76
CA TRP A 60 -8.30 3.84 18.20
C TRP A 60 -7.30 4.55 19.12
N ALA A 61 -6.68 3.81 20.05
CA ALA A 61 -5.64 4.37 20.91
C ALA A 61 -4.41 4.85 20.12
N CYS A 62 -4.02 4.12 19.07
CA CYS A 62 -2.96 4.55 18.16
C CYS A 62 -3.36 5.81 17.37
N LEU A 63 -4.58 5.85 16.83
CA LEU A 63 -5.08 7.01 16.08
C LEU A 63 -5.16 8.28 16.92
N ALA A 64 -5.54 8.15 18.20
CA ALA A 64 -5.54 9.28 19.15
C ALA A 64 -4.12 9.87 19.33
N ARG A 65 -3.09 9.02 19.45
CA ARG A 65 -1.69 9.50 19.52
C ARG A 65 -1.21 10.14 18.22
N PHE A 66 -1.64 9.63 17.07
CA PHE A 66 -1.32 10.25 15.77
C PHE A 66 -2.00 11.60 15.61
N ALA A 67 -3.23 11.76 16.12
CA ALA A 67 -3.97 13.02 16.10
C ALA A 67 -3.21 14.16 16.80
N GLU A 68 -2.49 13.86 17.90
CA GLU A 68 -1.67 14.86 18.61
C GLU A 68 -0.57 15.44 17.71
N ARG A 69 -0.01 14.62 16.80
CA ARG A 69 1.03 15.05 15.84
C ARG A 69 0.44 15.78 14.64
N LEU A 70 -0.82 15.55 14.34
CA LEU A 70 -1.53 16.16 13.22
C LEU A 70 -2.28 17.43 13.62
N ALA A 71 -2.21 17.85 14.88
CA ALA A 71 -2.87 19.05 15.37
C ALA A 71 -2.46 20.28 14.54
N GLY A 72 -3.44 20.98 13.99
CA GLY A 72 -3.21 22.18 13.17
C GLY A 72 -2.91 21.95 11.67
N PHE A 73 -2.84 20.67 11.21
CA PHE A 73 -2.73 20.42 9.77
C PHE A 73 -4.06 20.77 9.06
N PRO A 74 -4.01 21.47 7.91
CA PRO A 74 -5.17 21.60 7.04
C PRO A 74 -5.66 20.24 6.57
N ARG A 75 -6.98 20.09 6.40
CA ARG A 75 -7.60 18.81 6.02
C ARG A 75 -7.08 18.26 4.68
N GLU A 76 -6.81 19.14 3.74
CA GLU A 76 -6.28 18.85 2.41
C GLU A 76 -4.82 18.37 2.44
N HIS A 77 -4.08 18.60 3.52
CA HIS A 77 -2.69 18.19 3.69
C HIS A 77 -2.53 16.83 4.39
N VAL A 78 -3.63 16.18 4.75
CA VAL A 78 -3.59 14.87 5.43
C VAL A 78 -4.30 13.82 4.59
N ARG A 79 -3.61 12.69 4.35
CA ARG A 79 -4.17 11.51 3.69
C ARG A 79 -4.11 10.33 4.65
N ALA A 80 -5.26 9.85 5.12
CA ALA A 80 -5.35 8.63 5.90
C ALA A 80 -5.97 7.52 5.05
N VAL A 81 -5.25 6.39 4.93
CA VAL A 81 -5.67 5.24 4.14
C VAL A 81 -5.68 3.98 4.98
N ALA A 82 -6.67 3.13 4.75
CA ALA A 82 -6.81 1.84 5.37
C ALA A 82 -6.82 0.74 4.29
N THR A 83 -6.16 -0.37 4.58
CA THR A 83 -5.86 -1.41 3.61
C THR A 83 -6.63 -2.71 3.89
N GLN A 84 -6.06 -3.86 3.57
CA GLN A 84 -6.72 -5.17 3.49
C GLN A 84 -7.53 -5.57 4.71
N THR A 85 -7.06 -5.33 5.94
CA THR A 85 -7.84 -5.71 7.14
C THR A 85 -9.19 -5.01 7.20
N LEU A 86 -9.22 -3.68 6.94
CA LEU A 86 -10.46 -2.91 6.94
C LEU A 86 -11.30 -3.15 5.68
N ARG A 87 -10.69 -3.52 4.54
CA ARG A 87 -11.45 -4.02 3.39
C ARG A 87 -12.23 -5.30 3.71
N GLU A 88 -11.64 -6.20 4.48
CA GLU A 88 -12.25 -7.49 4.86
C GLU A 88 -13.25 -7.37 6.01
N ALA A 89 -13.07 -6.43 6.92
CA ALA A 89 -13.88 -6.29 8.12
C ALA A 89 -15.33 -5.94 7.80
N ARG A 90 -16.28 -6.78 8.26
CA ARG A 90 -17.71 -6.55 8.07
C ARG A 90 -18.24 -5.39 8.92
N ASN A 91 -17.68 -5.23 10.11
CA ASN A 91 -18.02 -4.15 11.06
C ASN A 91 -17.09 -2.93 10.95
N ARG A 92 -16.44 -2.74 9.79
CA ARG A 92 -15.47 -1.65 9.58
C ARG A 92 -16.05 -0.25 9.81
N GLU A 93 -17.34 -0.05 9.57
CA GLU A 93 -17.96 1.27 9.71
C GLU A 93 -17.92 1.78 11.16
N GLU A 94 -18.06 0.88 12.14
CA GLU A 94 -17.89 1.23 13.56
C GLU A 94 -16.47 1.71 13.83
N PHE A 95 -15.47 0.98 13.33
CA PHE A 95 -14.06 1.36 13.48
C PHE A 95 -13.76 2.69 12.80
N LEU A 96 -14.23 2.88 11.55
CA LEU A 96 -13.95 4.07 10.74
C LEU A 96 -14.60 5.33 11.31
N THR A 97 -15.85 5.24 11.76
CA THR A 97 -16.58 6.37 12.32
C THR A 97 -15.85 6.92 13.55
N ARG A 98 -15.57 6.07 14.53
CA ARG A 98 -14.85 6.47 15.73
C ARG A 98 -13.38 6.80 15.45
N GLY A 99 -12.73 6.05 14.58
CA GLY A 99 -11.33 6.27 14.20
C GLY A 99 -11.12 7.62 13.51
N SER A 100 -12.00 7.99 12.58
CA SER A 100 -11.95 9.29 11.91
C SER A 100 -12.21 10.46 12.87
N ALA A 101 -13.14 10.28 13.80
CA ALA A 101 -13.42 11.29 14.84
C ALA A 101 -12.20 11.49 15.77
N LEU A 102 -11.53 10.41 16.19
CA LEU A 102 -10.33 10.46 17.03
C LEU A 102 -9.13 11.05 16.30
N LEU A 103 -8.93 10.65 15.04
CA LEU A 103 -7.82 11.15 14.21
C LEU A 103 -8.01 12.63 13.82
N GLY A 104 -9.27 13.09 13.70
CA GLY A 104 -9.64 14.42 13.19
C GLY A 104 -9.68 14.50 11.65
N TYR A 105 -9.43 13.39 10.95
CA TYR A 105 -9.38 13.30 9.49
C TYR A 105 -10.12 12.06 8.98
N PRO A 106 -10.71 12.11 7.77
CA PRO A 106 -11.37 10.95 7.19
C PRO A 106 -10.36 9.86 6.88
N ILE A 107 -10.75 8.61 7.16
CA ILE A 107 -9.96 7.42 6.83
C ILE A 107 -10.61 6.77 5.60
N ASP A 108 -9.89 6.73 4.48
CA ASP A 108 -10.35 6.13 3.24
C ASP A 108 -9.94 4.67 3.16
N VAL A 109 -10.88 3.75 3.02
CA VAL A 109 -10.57 2.34 2.72
C VAL A 109 -10.30 2.22 1.24
N VAL A 110 -9.01 2.09 0.89
CA VAL A 110 -8.59 2.00 -0.51
C VAL A 110 -8.75 0.58 -1.07
N SER A 111 -9.13 0.45 -2.35
CA SER A 111 -9.12 -0.84 -3.03
C SER A 111 -7.70 -1.39 -3.17
N GLY A 112 -7.55 -2.70 -3.44
CA GLY A 112 -6.22 -3.29 -3.67
C GLY A 112 -5.51 -2.67 -4.88
N VAL A 113 -6.26 -2.33 -5.92
CA VAL A 113 -5.73 -1.64 -7.12
C VAL A 113 -5.24 -0.23 -6.78
N GLU A 114 -6.00 0.52 -5.98
CA GLU A 114 -5.58 1.86 -5.53
C GLU A 114 -4.39 1.80 -4.57
N GLU A 115 -4.36 0.81 -3.67
CA GLU A 115 -3.20 0.54 -2.82
C GLU A 115 -1.94 0.29 -3.65
N ALA A 116 -2.03 -0.60 -4.65
CA ALA A 116 -0.93 -0.92 -5.56
C ALA A 116 -0.44 0.31 -6.34
N ARG A 117 -1.37 1.14 -6.84
CA ARG A 117 -1.03 2.39 -7.51
C ARG A 117 -0.25 3.34 -6.60
N LEU A 118 -0.74 3.55 -5.38
CA LEU A 118 -0.05 4.41 -4.40
C LEU A 118 1.33 3.85 -4.03
N ILE A 119 1.45 2.53 -3.87
CA ILE A 119 2.74 1.89 -3.62
C ILE A 119 3.71 2.20 -4.75
N TYR A 120 3.29 2.00 -6.01
CA TYR A 120 4.16 2.29 -7.16
C TYR A 120 4.58 3.75 -7.21
N GLN A 121 3.67 4.68 -6.99
CA GLN A 121 3.96 6.11 -6.93
C GLN A 121 5.01 6.42 -5.85
N GLY A 122 4.88 5.82 -4.65
CA GLY A 122 5.85 5.98 -3.58
C GLY A 122 7.22 5.39 -3.92
N VAL A 123 7.26 4.23 -4.56
CA VAL A 123 8.51 3.59 -5.00
C VAL A 123 9.17 4.43 -6.11
N ALA A 124 8.42 4.81 -7.13
CA ALA A 124 8.94 5.52 -8.30
C ALA A 124 9.55 6.88 -7.95
N HIS A 125 8.95 7.63 -7.01
CA HIS A 125 9.50 8.90 -6.56
C HIS A 125 10.78 8.79 -5.70
N MET A 126 11.05 7.61 -5.16
CA MET A 126 12.25 7.35 -4.37
C MET A 126 13.38 6.69 -5.18
N LEU A 127 13.13 6.37 -6.46
CA LEU A 127 14.11 5.80 -7.37
C LEU A 127 14.63 6.86 -8.35
N PRO A 128 15.86 6.71 -8.85
CA PRO A 128 16.34 7.50 -9.97
C PRO A 128 15.40 7.36 -11.17
N GLN A 129 15.24 8.43 -11.93
CA GLN A 129 14.48 8.38 -13.18
C GLN A 129 15.23 7.51 -14.20
N SER A 130 14.53 6.55 -14.76
CA SER A 130 15.03 5.67 -15.81
C SER A 130 13.86 5.14 -16.63
N ASP A 131 14.14 4.67 -17.85
CA ASP A 131 13.15 4.04 -18.71
C ASP A 131 13.02 2.52 -18.49
N GLU A 132 13.64 1.99 -17.42
CA GLU A 132 13.53 0.57 -17.07
C GLU A 132 12.09 0.18 -16.76
N ARG A 133 11.68 -0.99 -17.23
CA ARG A 133 10.40 -1.60 -16.87
C ARG A 133 10.56 -2.26 -15.49
N ARG A 134 9.78 -1.82 -14.54
CA ARG A 134 9.89 -2.20 -13.14
C ARG A 134 8.78 -3.15 -12.74
N LEU A 135 9.15 -4.23 -12.07
CA LEU A 135 8.24 -5.02 -11.25
C LEU A 135 8.36 -4.53 -9.81
N VAL A 136 7.29 -4.06 -9.19
CA VAL A 136 7.25 -3.78 -7.76
C VAL A 136 6.37 -4.83 -7.08
N VAL A 137 6.91 -5.45 -6.03
CA VAL A 137 6.21 -6.44 -5.19
C VAL A 137 6.15 -5.89 -3.77
N ASP A 138 4.95 -5.69 -3.25
CA ASP A 138 4.71 -5.29 -1.87
C ASP A 138 4.04 -6.43 -1.10
N ILE A 139 4.78 -7.08 -0.21
CA ILE A 139 4.23 -8.13 0.65
C ILE A 139 3.82 -7.51 1.97
N GLY A 140 2.54 -7.17 2.05
CA GLY A 140 1.90 -6.64 3.23
C GLY A 140 1.60 -7.71 4.29
N GLY A 141 0.73 -7.35 5.26
CA GLY A 141 0.32 -8.29 6.30
C GLY A 141 -0.71 -9.31 5.84
N ARG A 142 -1.66 -8.90 5.00
CA ARG A 142 -2.78 -9.74 4.53
C ARG A 142 -2.96 -9.74 3.02
N SER A 143 -2.28 -8.87 2.32
CA SER A 143 -2.26 -8.83 0.86
C SER A 143 -0.85 -8.71 0.32
N THR A 144 -0.70 -8.99 -0.97
CA THR A 144 0.50 -8.75 -1.75
C THR A 144 0.08 -8.06 -3.03
N GLU A 145 0.70 -6.92 -3.30
CA GLU A 145 0.48 -6.12 -4.49
C GLU A 145 1.59 -6.35 -5.49
N PHE A 146 1.21 -6.55 -6.76
CA PHE A 146 2.13 -6.61 -7.91
C PHE A 146 1.86 -5.44 -8.83
N ILE A 147 2.90 -4.75 -9.22
CA ILE A 147 2.81 -3.58 -10.09
C ILE A 147 3.89 -3.67 -11.17
N LEU A 148 3.47 -3.60 -12.43
CA LEU A 148 4.35 -3.26 -13.53
C LEU A 148 4.27 -1.76 -13.78
N GLY A 149 5.40 -1.13 -13.92
CA GLY A 149 5.42 0.29 -14.24
C GLY A 149 6.72 0.73 -14.89
N GLN A 150 6.70 1.96 -15.38
CA GLN A 150 7.83 2.62 -16.00
C GLN A 150 7.78 4.09 -15.64
N GLN A 151 8.91 4.70 -15.32
CA GLN A 151 8.96 6.06 -14.79
C GLN A 151 8.00 6.23 -13.59
N PHE A 152 7.00 7.11 -13.68
CA PHE A 152 5.97 7.34 -12.65
C PHE A 152 4.63 6.65 -12.96
N SER A 153 4.53 5.95 -14.08
CA SER A 153 3.28 5.33 -14.52
C SER A 153 3.20 3.87 -14.11
N ALA A 154 2.14 3.51 -13.40
CA ALA A 154 1.76 2.12 -13.14
C ALA A 154 0.95 1.60 -14.35
N ASN A 155 1.49 0.62 -15.07
CA ASN A 155 0.90 0.11 -16.32
C ASN A 155 -0.04 -1.08 -16.06
N ALA A 156 0.32 -1.95 -15.10
CA ALA A 156 -0.52 -3.04 -14.64
C ALA A 156 -0.40 -3.17 -13.12
N VAL A 157 -1.53 -3.40 -12.46
CA VAL A 157 -1.59 -3.56 -11.01
C VAL A 157 -2.51 -4.72 -10.64
N ALA A 158 -2.12 -5.46 -9.60
CA ALA A 158 -2.94 -6.51 -9.03
C ALA A 158 -2.73 -6.58 -7.51
N SER A 159 -3.72 -7.07 -6.79
CA SER A 159 -3.66 -7.28 -5.33
C SER A 159 -4.24 -8.65 -5.00
N TYR A 160 -3.45 -9.47 -4.31
CA TYR A 160 -3.77 -10.84 -3.95
C TYR A 160 -3.91 -10.97 -2.44
N ARG A 161 -4.86 -11.81 -1.98
CA ARG A 161 -5.10 -12.06 -0.55
C ARG A 161 -4.08 -13.05 0.03
N VAL A 162 -2.82 -12.68 -0.02
CA VAL A 162 -1.70 -13.44 0.51
C VAL A 162 -0.73 -12.45 1.16
N GLY A 163 -0.36 -12.65 2.43
CA GLY A 163 0.51 -11.72 3.15
C GLY A 163 1.13 -12.33 4.39
N SER A 164 2.16 -11.70 4.89
CA SER A 164 3.04 -12.22 5.95
C SER A 164 2.32 -12.58 7.25
N VAL A 165 1.38 -11.77 7.71
CA VAL A 165 0.61 -12.01 8.93
C VAL A 165 -0.38 -13.16 8.74
N ALA A 166 -1.18 -13.10 7.67
CA ALA A 166 -2.19 -14.13 7.37
C ALA A 166 -1.55 -15.50 7.17
N TRP A 167 -0.42 -15.56 6.46
CA TRP A 167 0.31 -16.81 6.23
C TRP A 167 0.99 -17.33 7.49
N SER A 168 1.55 -16.45 8.33
CA SER A 168 2.12 -16.86 9.61
C SER A 168 1.06 -17.46 10.53
N SER A 169 -0.10 -16.82 10.66
CA SER A 169 -1.19 -17.34 11.50
C SER A 169 -1.72 -18.69 11.01
N ARG A 170 -1.78 -18.89 9.68
CA ARG A 170 -2.34 -20.09 9.09
C ARG A 170 -1.37 -21.27 9.07
N TYR A 171 -0.12 -21.08 8.69
CA TYR A 171 0.85 -22.15 8.45
C TYR A 171 1.87 -22.33 9.56
N PHE A 172 2.01 -21.33 10.44
CA PHE A 172 2.92 -21.34 11.59
C PHE A 172 2.20 -20.93 12.89
N PRO A 173 1.05 -21.56 13.24
CA PRO A 173 0.19 -21.07 14.32
C PRO A 173 0.88 -21.03 15.68
N ASN A 174 1.83 -21.94 15.93
CA ASN A 174 2.63 -22.00 17.15
C ASN A 174 4.06 -21.46 16.93
N GLY A 175 4.28 -20.73 15.84
CA GLY A 175 5.61 -20.27 15.45
C GLY A 175 6.59 -21.37 15.06
N ALA A 176 6.14 -22.63 14.92
CA ALA A 176 7.03 -23.77 14.60
C ALA A 176 7.45 -23.73 13.12
N PHE A 177 8.74 -23.85 12.88
CA PHE A 177 9.36 -23.90 11.56
C PHE A 177 9.73 -25.33 11.20
N THR A 178 8.87 -25.97 10.41
CA THR A 178 9.10 -27.32 9.88
C THR A 178 9.17 -27.30 8.36
N PRO A 179 9.88 -28.23 7.72
CA PRO A 179 9.89 -28.35 6.25
C PRO A 179 8.48 -28.44 5.66
N GLN A 180 7.60 -29.20 6.33
CA GLN A 180 6.20 -29.38 5.90
C GLN A 180 5.40 -28.08 5.98
N ALA A 181 5.58 -27.28 7.04
CA ALA A 181 4.88 -26.00 7.19
C ALA A 181 5.32 -25.00 6.10
N PHE A 182 6.62 -24.89 5.83
CA PHE A 182 7.13 -24.06 4.76
C PHE A 182 6.62 -24.50 3.39
N LEU A 183 6.71 -25.81 3.09
CA LEU A 183 6.24 -26.35 1.81
C LEU A 183 4.74 -26.06 1.60
N ALA A 184 3.91 -26.31 2.63
CA ALA A 184 2.48 -26.02 2.56
C ALA A 184 2.19 -24.53 2.35
N ALA A 185 2.92 -23.66 3.04
CA ALA A 185 2.80 -22.21 2.92
C ALA A 185 3.21 -21.71 1.51
N GLU A 186 4.31 -22.22 0.96
CA GLU A 186 4.80 -21.88 -0.38
C GLU A 186 3.84 -22.35 -1.47
N ILE A 187 3.36 -23.61 -1.41
CA ILE A 187 2.39 -24.14 -2.37
C ILE A 187 1.10 -23.31 -2.35
N ALA A 188 0.59 -23.00 -1.16
CA ALA A 188 -0.64 -22.22 -1.04
C ALA A 188 -0.46 -20.77 -1.53
N ALA A 189 0.73 -20.16 -1.32
CA ALA A 189 1.03 -18.84 -1.85
C ALA A 189 1.09 -18.87 -3.38
N LYS A 190 1.77 -19.86 -3.96
CA LYS A 190 1.84 -20.06 -5.42
C LYS A 190 0.45 -20.22 -6.02
N ALA A 191 -0.42 -21.02 -5.41
CA ALA A 191 -1.79 -21.23 -5.90
C ALA A 191 -2.64 -19.96 -5.92
N VAL A 192 -2.43 -19.02 -4.98
CA VAL A 192 -3.13 -17.73 -4.99
C VAL A 192 -2.51 -16.76 -6.00
N LEU A 193 -1.20 -16.82 -6.19
CA LEU A 193 -0.44 -15.92 -7.04
C LEU A 193 -0.36 -16.38 -8.51
N ASP A 194 -0.84 -17.58 -8.83
CA ASP A 194 -0.76 -18.16 -10.19
C ASP A 194 -1.42 -17.26 -11.25
N GLU A 195 -2.51 -16.59 -10.90
CA GLU A 195 -3.17 -15.61 -11.77
C GLU A 195 -2.24 -14.48 -12.24
N ALA A 196 -1.20 -14.17 -11.44
CA ALA A 196 -0.24 -13.12 -11.79
C ALA A 196 0.60 -13.46 -13.03
N LEU A 197 0.81 -14.73 -13.31
CA LEU A 197 1.69 -15.18 -14.41
C LEU A 197 1.25 -14.66 -15.76
N SER A 198 -0.04 -14.46 -15.99
CA SER A 198 -0.56 -13.95 -17.26
C SER A 198 -0.16 -12.51 -17.57
N VAL A 199 0.18 -11.72 -16.56
CA VAL A 199 0.47 -10.28 -16.68
C VAL A 199 1.89 -9.94 -16.27
N PHE A 200 2.40 -10.57 -15.19
CA PHE A 200 3.67 -10.22 -14.57
C PHE A 200 4.80 -11.19 -14.92
N GLN A 201 4.70 -11.86 -16.06
CA GLN A 201 5.71 -12.80 -16.55
C GLN A 201 7.10 -12.17 -16.71
N ARG A 202 8.13 -13.01 -16.76
CA ARG A 202 9.53 -12.57 -16.68
C ARG A 202 9.96 -11.56 -17.74
N ASP A 203 9.43 -11.61 -18.91
CA ASP A 203 9.74 -10.71 -20.04
C ASP A 203 9.02 -9.35 -19.97
N ALA A 204 8.03 -9.20 -19.06
CA ALA A 204 7.30 -7.95 -18.88
C ALA A 204 8.10 -6.88 -18.11
N TRP A 205 9.19 -7.24 -17.44
CA TRP A 205 9.99 -6.34 -16.60
C TRP A 205 11.50 -6.62 -16.71
N GLU A 206 12.30 -5.64 -16.29
CA GLU A 206 13.76 -5.70 -16.32
C GLU A 206 14.35 -5.77 -14.91
N VAL A 207 13.79 -4.99 -13.97
CA VAL A 207 14.25 -4.91 -12.59
C VAL A 207 13.09 -5.17 -11.63
N ALA A 208 13.34 -6.02 -10.61
CA ALA A 208 12.39 -6.28 -9.54
C ALA A 208 12.73 -5.48 -8.28
N TYR A 209 11.71 -4.87 -7.68
CA TYR A 209 11.78 -4.11 -6.42
C TYR A 209 10.84 -4.72 -5.39
N GLY A 210 11.34 -4.96 -4.18
CA GLY A 210 10.53 -5.38 -3.04
C GLY A 210 10.25 -4.19 -2.13
N SER A 211 8.97 -3.90 -1.91
CA SER A 211 8.52 -2.83 -1.03
C SER A 211 8.03 -3.36 0.31
N SER A 212 7.80 -2.45 1.25
CA SER A 212 7.18 -2.72 2.55
C SER A 212 8.04 -3.52 3.54
N GLY A 213 7.39 -3.95 4.60
CA GLY A 213 8.13 -4.45 5.76
C GLY A 213 8.68 -5.86 5.62
N THR A 214 8.16 -6.68 4.70
CA THR A 214 8.69 -8.04 4.47
C THR A 214 9.98 -7.97 3.69
N ALA A 215 9.99 -7.27 2.55
CA ALA A 215 11.20 -7.08 1.75
C ALA A 215 12.30 -6.34 2.56
N GLY A 216 11.92 -5.28 3.28
CA GLY A 216 12.86 -4.56 4.14
C GLY A 216 13.51 -5.45 5.20
N ALA A 217 12.71 -6.26 5.92
CA ALA A 217 13.25 -7.15 6.96
C ALA A 217 14.16 -8.23 6.37
N VAL A 218 13.78 -8.81 5.23
CA VAL A 218 14.63 -9.80 4.54
C VAL A 218 15.93 -9.16 4.07
N GLY A 219 15.87 -7.98 3.46
CA GLY A 219 17.06 -7.23 3.02
C GLY A 219 18.01 -6.89 4.18
N ASP A 220 17.48 -6.43 5.32
CA ASP A 220 18.26 -6.15 6.53
C ASP A 220 18.97 -7.41 7.05
N ILE A 221 18.27 -8.55 7.11
CA ILE A 221 18.83 -9.84 7.54
C ILE A 221 19.93 -10.31 6.57
N LEU A 222 19.66 -10.28 5.27
CA LEU A 222 20.64 -10.74 4.27
C LEU A 222 21.88 -9.85 4.26
N THR A 223 21.72 -8.55 4.47
CA THR A 223 22.86 -7.62 4.64
C THR A 223 23.68 -7.99 5.88
N ALA A 224 23.04 -8.28 7.01
CA ALA A 224 23.71 -8.72 8.23
C ALA A 224 24.37 -10.12 8.08
N MET A 225 23.89 -10.93 7.14
CA MET A 225 24.52 -12.21 6.76
C MET A 225 25.70 -12.04 5.80
N GLY A 226 26.10 -10.82 5.44
CA GLY A 226 27.23 -10.52 4.54
C GLY A 226 26.82 -10.34 3.07
N GLY A 227 25.54 -10.32 2.77
CA GLY A 227 25.02 -10.01 1.42
C GLY A 227 25.12 -8.52 1.06
N PRO A 228 24.95 -8.16 -0.20
CA PRO A 228 24.92 -6.77 -0.64
C PRO A 228 23.77 -6.00 0.02
N LYS A 229 24.06 -4.75 0.40
CA LYS A 229 23.06 -3.89 1.05
C LYS A 229 21.86 -3.62 0.12
N GLY A 230 20.65 -3.88 0.62
CA GLY A 230 19.42 -3.60 -0.10
C GLY A 230 19.15 -4.53 -1.29
N LEU A 231 19.83 -5.68 -1.37
CA LEU A 231 19.61 -6.68 -2.41
C LEU A 231 19.15 -8.00 -1.78
N ILE A 232 18.09 -8.56 -2.31
CA ILE A 232 17.59 -9.90 -1.97
C ILE A 232 17.88 -10.81 -3.14
N THR A 233 18.72 -11.82 -2.92
CA THR A 233 19.06 -12.83 -3.94
C THR A 233 18.35 -14.15 -3.63
N ARG A 234 18.11 -14.98 -4.66
CA ARG A 234 17.56 -16.33 -4.50
C ARG A 234 18.42 -17.17 -3.56
N ALA A 235 19.74 -17.11 -3.71
CA ALA A 235 20.67 -17.81 -2.83
C ALA A 235 20.56 -17.33 -1.37
N GLY A 236 20.43 -16.01 -1.17
CA GLY A 236 20.23 -15.43 0.16
C GLY A 236 18.92 -15.89 0.80
N LEU A 237 17.80 -15.92 0.03
CA LEU A 237 16.52 -16.44 0.50
C LEU A 237 16.61 -17.91 0.94
N ASN A 238 17.30 -18.76 0.17
CA ASN A 238 17.51 -20.15 0.51
C ASN A 238 18.33 -20.27 1.81
N ALA A 239 19.41 -19.52 1.94
CA ALA A 239 20.24 -19.52 3.16
C ALA A 239 19.45 -19.04 4.39
N LEU A 240 18.58 -18.03 4.23
CA LEU A 240 17.71 -17.56 5.30
C LEU A 240 16.65 -18.61 5.68
N HIS A 241 16.00 -19.25 4.70
CA HIS A 241 15.07 -20.35 4.93
C HIS A 241 15.71 -21.48 5.74
N ASP A 242 16.92 -21.91 5.38
CA ASP A 242 17.68 -22.95 6.11
C ASP A 242 18.00 -22.55 7.55
N LYS A 243 18.29 -21.25 7.78
CA LYS A 243 18.49 -20.73 9.14
C LYS A 243 17.21 -20.79 9.97
N LEU A 244 16.04 -20.47 9.37
CA LEU A 244 14.75 -20.58 10.05
C LEU A 244 14.42 -22.03 10.40
N LEU A 245 14.66 -22.97 9.49
CA LEU A 245 14.50 -24.43 9.77
C LEU A 245 15.39 -24.86 10.93
N ARG A 246 16.64 -24.45 10.97
CA ARG A 246 17.56 -24.75 12.09
C ARG A 246 17.11 -24.14 13.41
N ALA A 247 16.50 -22.96 13.40
CA ALA A 247 15.94 -22.34 14.59
C ALA A 247 14.69 -23.07 15.12
N GLN A 248 14.00 -23.84 14.27
CA GLN A 248 12.81 -24.65 14.57
C GLN A 248 11.57 -23.86 15.03
N SER A 249 11.71 -22.65 15.53
CA SER A 249 10.58 -21.81 15.94
C SER A 249 10.92 -20.33 15.91
N ALA A 250 9.90 -19.48 15.73
CA ALA A 250 10.02 -18.04 15.73
C ALA A 250 10.66 -17.48 17.01
N ASP A 251 10.32 -18.06 18.17
CA ASP A 251 10.85 -17.62 19.47
C ASP A 251 12.35 -17.88 19.62
N ARG A 252 12.86 -18.86 18.93
CA ARG A 252 14.31 -19.23 18.94
C ARG A 252 15.12 -18.47 17.92
N VAL A 253 14.47 -17.78 16.97
CA VAL A 253 15.19 -17.01 15.96
C VAL A 253 15.96 -15.88 16.62
N ARG A 254 17.30 -15.90 16.45
CA ARG A 254 18.20 -14.82 16.85
C ARG A 254 19.07 -14.52 15.64
N MET A 255 18.70 -13.47 14.92
CA MET A 255 19.42 -13.02 13.72
C MET A 255 19.55 -11.51 13.77
N GLU A 256 20.74 -11.03 13.50
CA GLU A 256 20.98 -9.62 13.26
C GLU A 256 20.14 -9.14 12.05
N GLY A 257 19.66 -7.91 12.09
CA GLY A 257 18.75 -7.38 11.09
C GLY A 257 17.26 -7.73 11.31
N LEU A 258 16.92 -8.78 12.07
CA LEU A 258 15.55 -9.14 12.39
C LEU A 258 15.02 -8.39 13.62
N LYS A 259 14.14 -7.43 13.39
CA LYS A 259 13.45 -6.70 14.47
C LYS A 259 12.46 -7.59 15.20
N GLU A 260 12.26 -7.33 16.52
CA GLU A 260 11.38 -8.13 17.39
C GLU A 260 9.93 -8.21 16.86
N ASP A 261 9.40 -7.09 16.39
CA ASP A 261 8.02 -7.01 15.86
C ASP A 261 7.82 -7.80 14.54
N ARG A 262 8.91 -8.27 13.92
CA ARG A 262 8.89 -9.07 12.68
C ARG A 262 9.07 -10.56 12.92
N ARG A 263 9.58 -10.97 14.09
CA ARG A 263 9.87 -12.36 14.40
C ARG A 263 8.67 -13.28 14.23
N ALA A 264 7.51 -12.86 14.72
CA ALA A 264 6.27 -13.65 14.64
C ALA A 264 5.72 -13.83 13.22
N VAL A 265 6.11 -12.97 12.28
CA VAL A 265 5.58 -12.97 10.90
C VAL A 265 6.61 -13.34 9.84
N ILE A 266 7.85 -13.70 10.25
CA ILE A 266 8.94 -13.97 9.31
C ILE A 266 8.69 -15.26 8.50
N GLY A 267 8.13 -16.31 9.12
CA GLY A 267 7.85 -17.57 8.44
C GLY A 267 6.89 -17.39 7.26
N GLY A 268 5.76 -16.73 7.50
CA GLY A 268 4.80 -16.42 6.43
C GLY A 268 5.38 -15.47 5.40
N GLY A 269 6.12 -14.44 5.83
CA GLY A 269 6.73 -13.47 4.93
C GLY A 269 7.73 -14.10 3.96
N ILE A 270 8.62 -14.94 4.46
CA ILE A 270 9.61 -15.65 3.65
C ILE A 270 8.96 -16.65 2.69
N SER A 271 7.92 -17.38 3.14
CA SER A 271 7.19 -18.34 2.28
C SER A 271 6.54 -17.64 1.09
N VAL A 272 5.90 -16.49 1.34
CA VAL A 272 5.29 -15.70 0.26
C VAL A 272 6.37 -15.15 -0.68
N LEU A 273 7.46 -14.60 -0.14
CA LEU A 273 8.54 -14.05 -0.96
C LEU A 273 9.23 -15.11 -1.82
N ARG A 274 9.47 -16.33 -1.28
CA ARG A 274 10.01 -17.46 -2.04
C ARG A 274 9.06 -17.90 -3.15
N ALA A 275 7.75 -17.97 -2.85
CA ALA A 275 6.73 -18.26 -3.87
C ALA A 275 6.75 -17.23 -5.01
N VAL A 276 6.91 -15.94 -4.69
CA VAL A 276 7.03 -14.85 -5.69
C VAL A 276 8.29 -15.02 -6.53
N PHE A 277 9.45 -15.30 -5.90
CA PHE A 277 10.71 -15.53 -6.61
C PHE A 277 10.62 -16.70 -7.57
N ASP A 278 9.95 -17.79 -7.15
CA ASP A 278 9.80 -18.97 -7.98
C ASP A 278 8.84 -18.75 -9.16
N LEU A 279 7.67 -18.15 -8.89
CA LEU A 279 6.64 -17.95 -9.91
C LEU A 279 7.07 -16.95 -10.99
N LEU A 280 7.73 -15.86 -10.59
CA LEU A 280 8.12 -14.78 -11.50
C LEU A 280 9.58 -14.90 -11.97
N GLU A 281 10.24 -16.03 -11.70
CA GLU A 281 11.63 -16.31 -12.08
C GLU A 281 12.60 -15.19 -11.66
N ILE A 282 12.42 -14.67 -10.44
CA ILE A 282 13.26 -13.61 -9.90
C ILE A 282 14.56 -14.22 -9.36
N GLU A 283 15.70 -13.74 -9.80
CA GLU A 283 17.01 -14.08 -9.24
C GLU A 283 17.49 -13.06 -8.22
N GLU A 284 17.17 -11.78 -8.48
CA GLU A 284 17.54 -10.66 -7.65
C GLU A 284 16.41 -9.65 -7.53
N MET A 285 16.20 -9.09 -6.33
CA MET A 285 15.20 -8.07 -6.04
C MET A 285 15.83 -6.97 -5.19
N GLN A 286 15.73 -5.73 -5.63
CA GLN A 286 16.20 -4.57 -4.88
C GLN A 286 15.16 -4.18 -3.81
N VAL A 287 15.60 -3.78 -2.62
CA VAL A 287 14.72 -3.27 -1.57
C VAL A 287 14.40 -1.81 -1.86
N ALA A 288 13.15 -1.51 -2.15
CA ALA A 288 12.67 -0.16 -2.39
C ALA A 288 12.63 0.67 -1.10
N GLN A 289 12.98 1.95 -1.21
CA GLN A 289 12.88 2.90 -0.09
C GLN A 289 11.47 3.49 0.06
N GLY A 290 10.68 3.53 -1.02
CA GLY A 290 9.31 4.01 -1.06
C GLY A 290 8.29 2.90 -0.80
N ALA A 291 7.09 3.29 -0.37
CA ALA A 291 5.93 2.43 -0.14
C ALA A 291 4.64 3.26 -0.16
N LEU A 292 3.52 2.67 0.28
CA LEU A 292 2.18 3.28 0.32
C LEU A 292 2.17 4.72 0.88
N ARG A 293 2.90 5.01 1.96
CA ARG A 293 2.89 6.34 2.60
C ARG A 293 3.49 7.41 1.71
N GLN A 294 4.66 7.14 1.12
CA GLN A 294 5.28 8.07 0.17
C GLN A 294 4.34 8.33 -1.00
N GLY A 295 3.72 7.28 -1.54
CA GLY A 295 2.70 7.44 -2.57
C GLY A 295 1.50 8.26 -2.12
N ALA A 296 1.02 8.08 -0.91
CA ALA A 296 -0.07 8.88 -0.36
C ALA A 296 0.31 10.37 -0.18
N LEU A 297 1.57 10.66 0.17
CA LEU A 297 2.09 12.02 0.23
C LEU A 297 2.19 12.66 -1.17
N TYR A 298 2.73 11.95 -2.15
CA TYR A 298 2.81 12.44 -3.54
C TYR A 298 1.42 12.55 -4.18
N ASP A 299 0.48 11.66 -3.87
CA ASP A 299 -0.92 11.76 -4.30
C ASP A 299 -1.60 13.06 -3.80
N LEU A 300 -1.20 13.58 -2.64
CA LEU A 300 -1.68 14.89 -2.17
C LEU A 300 -1.16 16.04 -3.06
N LEU A 301 0.08 15.95 -3.56
CA LEU A 301 0.63 16.94 -4.49
C LEU A 301 -0.11 16.91 -5.83
N ASP A 302 -0.31 15.71 -6.39
CA ASP A 302 -0.97 15.53 -7.68
C ASP A 302 -2.43 16.00 -7.66
N ARG A 303 -3.09 15.93 -6.50
CA ARG A 303 -4.47 16.42 -6.34
C ARG A 303 -4.61 17.93 -6.43
N GLU A 304 -3.53 18.69 -6.21
CA GLU A 304 -3.53 20.14 -6.38
C GLU A 304 -3.30 20.56 -7.84
N GLN A 305 -2.74 19.68 -8.66
CA GLN A 305 -2.48 19.94 -10.07
C GLN A 305 -3.57 19.31 -10.95
N PRO A 306 -4.44 20.10 -11.59
CA PRO A 306 -5.55 19.55 -12.39
C PRO A 306 -5.10 18.62 -13.51
N GLU A 307 -3.92 18.85 -14.07
CA GLU A 307 -3.37 18.10 -15.22
C GLU A 307 -2.81 16.72 -14.82
N THR A 308 -2.35 16.57 -13.58
CA THR A 308 -1.81 15.31 -13.04
C THR A 308 -2.79 14.59 -12.13
N ASP A 309 -3.98 15.16 -11.87
CA ASP A 309 -4.99 14.55 -11.00
C ASP A 309 -5.48 13.23 -11.61
N LEU A 310 -5.14 12.15 -10.95
CA LEU A 310 -5.51 10.79 -11.36
C LEU A 310 -7.02 10.59 -11.49
N ARG A 311 -7.81 11.35 -10.73
CA ARG A 311 -9.28 11.33 -10.84
C ARG A 311 -9.72 11.85 -12.21
N THR A 312 -9.07 12.90 -12.71
CA THR A 312 -9.28 13.37 -14.08
C THR A 312 -8.91 12.31 -15.11
N ALA A 313 -7.76 11.64 -14.94
CA ALA A 313 -7.36 10.53 -15.81
C ALA A 313 -8.36 9.36 -15.74
N THR A 314 -8.86 9.02 -14.55
CA THR A 314 -9.89 7.99 -14.36
C THR A 314 -11.21 8.38 -15.03
N VAL A 315 -11.65 9.63 -14.90
CA VAL A 315 -12.85 10.13 -15.58
C VAL A 315 -12.70 10.00 -17.08
N ASN A 316 -11.57 10.42 -17.64
CA ASN A 316 -11.28 10.30 -19.07
C ASN A 316 -11.26 8.85 -19.55
N ALA A 317 -10.65 7.95 -18.78
CA ALA A 317 -10.64 6.51 -19.08
C ALA A 317 -12.05 5.90 -19.06
N LEU A 318 -12.90 6.28 -18.10
CA LEU A 318 -14.30 5.86 -18.03
C LEU A 318 -15.10 6.40 -19.21
N MET A 319 -14.93 7.66 -19.57
CA MET A 319 -15.58 8.25 -20.75
C MET A 319 -15.23 7.48 -22.03
N GLN A 320 -13.96 7.12 -22.21
CA GLN A 320 -13.51 6.30 -23.34
C GLN A 320 -14.12 4.90 -23.31
N ARG A 321 -14.02 4.20 -22.16
CA ARG A 321 -14.52 2.84 -21.97
C ARG A 321 -16.02 2.71 -22.28
N PHE A 322 -16.79 3.69 -21.88
CA PHE A 322 -18.25 3.72 -22.06
C PHE A 322 -18.69 4.50 -23.30
N ALA A 323 -17.76 4.90 -24.17
CA ALA A 323 -18.01 5.63 -25.40
C ALA A 323 -18.96 6.84 -25.19
N VAL A 324 -18.68 7.65 -24.15
CA VAL A 324 -19.45 8.85 -23.83
C VAL A 324 -19.28 9.88 -24.94
N ASP A 325 -20.36 10.57 -25.33
CA ASP A 325 -20.27 11.73 -26.23
C ASP A 325 -19.53 12.86 -25.52
N THR A 326 -18.24 13.01 -25.82
CA THR A 326 -17.37 13.99 -25.17
C THR A 326 -17.85 15.42 -25.39
N ALA A 327 -18.39 15.75 -26.55
CA ALA A 327 -18.90 17.08 -26.84
C ALA A 327 -20.14 17.41 -25.99
N HIS A 328 -21.01 16.43 -25.81
CA HIS A 328 -22.18 16.57 -24.92
C HIS A 328 -21.75 16.66 -23.45
N ALA A 329 -20.90 15.77 -23.00
CA ALA A 329 -20.39 15.74 -21.62
C ALA A 329 -19.71 17.07 -21.22
N GLU A 330 -18.89 17.64 -22.11
CA GLU A 330 -18.25 18.95 -21.86
C GLU A 330 -19.28 20.10 -21.76
N ARG A 331 -20.35 20.09 -22.59
CA ARG A 331 -21.42 21.10 -22.47
C ARG A 331 -22.17 20.96 -21.15
N VAL A 332 -22.47 19.73 -20.71
CA VAL A 332 -23.13 19.47 -19.42
C VAL A 332 -22.24 19.93 -18.28
N ALA A 333 -20.97 19.60 -18.31
CA ALA A 333 -19.99 20.02 -17.29
C ALA A 333 -19.87 21.55 -17.22
N ALA A 334 -19.73 22.22 -18.36
CA ALA A 334 -19.65 23.68 -18.42
C ALA A 334 -20.89 24.35 -17.83
N THR A 335 -22.08 23.83 -18.16
CA THR A 335 -23.36 24.35 -17.64
C THR A 335 -23.47 24.13 -16.12
N ALA A 336 -23.16 22.92 -15.65
CA ALA A 336 -23.18 22.58 -14.22
C ALA A 336 -22.22 23.46 -13.40
N CYS A 337 -20.99 23.64 -13.87
CA CYS A 337 -20.00 24.51 -13.21
C CYS A 337 -20.42 25.99 -13.23
N ALA A 338 -21.01 26.47 -14.32
CA ALA A 338 -21.51 27.85 -14.41
C ALA A 338 -22.63 28.12 -13.38
N LEU A 339 -23.59 27.19 -13.24
CA LEU A 339 -24.63 27.27 -12.23
C LEU A 339 -24.09 27.18 -10.81
N PHE A 340 -23.13 26.27 -10.58
CA PHE A 340 -22.49 26.12 -9.28
C PHE A 340 -21.79 27.40 -8.82
N ARG A 341 -21.02 28.04 -9.69
CA ARG A 341 -20.31 29.30 -9.39
C ARG A 341 -21.24 30.44 -8.97
N GLN A 342 -22.47 30.45 -9.46
CA GLN A 342 -23.47 31.46 -9.06
C GLN A 342 -24.02 31.27 -7.65
N ALA A 343 -23.99 30.01 -7.14
CA ALA A 343 -24.55 29.63 -5.84
C ALA A 343 -23.48 29.33 -4.78
N ALA A 344 -22.22 29.11 -5.18
CA ALA A 344 -21.18 28.62 -4.31
C ALA A 344 -20.51 29.73 -3.50
N ALA A 345 -20.13 29.39 -2.25
CA ALA A 345 -19.30 30.25 -1.41
C ALA A 345 -17.84 30.31 -1.93
N PRO A 346 -17.08 31.37 -1.61
CA PRO A 346 -15.64 31.43 -1.90
C PRO A 346 -14.89 30.19 -1.33
N GLY A 347 -13.92 29.64 -2.08
CA GLY A 347 -13.16 28.46 -1.68
C GLY A 347 -13.81 27.13 -2.05
N SER A 348 -14.85 27.12 -2.91
CA SER A 348 -15.58 25.92 -3.32
C SER A 348 -14.96 25.17 -4.52
N GLU A 349 -13.74 25.49 -4.95
CA GLU A 349 -13.10 24.96 -6.16
C GLU A 349 -12.99 23.43 -6.17
N ARG A 350 -12.79 22.81 -5.00
CA ARG A 350 -12.76 21.35 -4.89
C ARG A 350 -14.15 20.71 -5.13
N ALA A 351 -15.20 21.37 -4.71
CA ALA A 351 -16.58 20.92 -4.94
C ALA A 351 -16.96 21.10 -6.40
N GLU A 352 -16.56 22.20 -7.01
CA GLU A 352 -16.75 22.48 -8.43
C GLU A 352 -16.09 21.41 -9.31
N ARG A 353 -14.82 21.06 -9.02
CA ARG A 353 -14.10 19.99 -9.76
C ARG A 353 -14.80 18.63 -9.64
N LYS A 354 -15.33 18.29 -8.47
CA LYS A 354 -16.14 17.06 -8.30
C LYS A 354 -17.41 17.08 -9.13
N LEU A 355 -18.06 18.25 -9.20
CA LEU A 355 -19.24 18.43 -10.02
C LEU A 355 -18.92 18.30 -11.51
N GLU A 356 -17.79 18.85 -11.96
CA GLU A 356 -17.31 18.68 -13.33
C GLU A 356 -17.13 17.21 -13.69
N TRP A 357 -16.45 16.43 -12.86
CA TRP A 357 -16.27 15.00 -13.09
C TRP A 357 -17.60 14.23 -13.11
N ALA A 358 -18.49 14.54 -12.18
CA ALA A 358 -19.83 13.92 -12.13
C ALA A 358 -20.63 14.24 -13.39
N ALA A 359 -20.55 15.49 -13.85
CA ALA A 359 -21.23 15.94 -15.06
C ALA A 359 -20.67 15.26 -16.32
N LYS A 360 -19.34 15.05 -16.41
CA LYS A 360 -18.71 14.32 -17.51
C LYS A 360 -19.09 12.83 -17.55
N LEU A 361 -19.42 12.26 -16.41
CA LEU A 361 -19.79 10.84 -16.29
C LEU A 361 -21.29 10.58 -16.20
N HIS A 362 -22.15 11.60 -16.36
CA HIS A 362 -23.60 11.46 -16.15
C HIS A 362 -24.28 10.40 -17.04
N GLU A 363 -23.74 10.16 -18.25
CA GLU A 363 -24.26 9.14 -19.15
C GLU A 363 -23.79 7.72 -18.82
N VAL A 364 -22.73 7.55 -18.04
CA VAL A 364 -22.15 6.24 -17.73
C VAL A 364 -23.11 5.37 -16.91
N GLY A 365 -23.97 5.99 -16.10
CA GLY A 365 -24.97 5.28 -15.30
C GLY A 365 -26.31 5.01 -16.02
N CYS A 366 -26.44 5.47 -17.25
CA CYS A 366 -27.67 5.34 -18.05
C CYS A 366 -27.57 4.25 -19.14
N ARG A 367 -26.45 3.50 -19.19
CA ARG A 367 -26.20 2.45 -20.19
C ARG A 367 -26.05 1.08 -19.55
#